data_a4ac4bddec66586364be395fa79e4e08
#
_entry.id   a4ac4bddec66586364be395fa79e4e08
#
_cell.length_a   1.000
_cell.length_b   1.000
_cell.length_c   1.000
_cell.angle_alpha   90.00
_cell.angle_beta   90.00
_cell.angle_gamma   90.00
#
_symmetry.space_group_name_H-M   'P 1'
#
loop_
_entity.id
_entity.type
_entity.pdbx_description
1 polymer ?
#
loop_
_entity_poly.entity_id
_entity_poly.type
_entity_poly.pdbx_seq_one_letter_code
_entity_poly.pdbx_strand_id
1 'polypeptide(L)'
;SDEIETLEAALNKGDHTSSVADIINLVHNLDCYDLHPGVTDDETLGRIYVEDMELLDVPDNVLPYFDFEAYGRDMRINEGGHFAPTGYLTRSGDFKEVYHGIEDIPAEHRIFAYPKLNIREQMAAYKEVIDRSSLEGERLHPRKEHDDR
;
A
#
# COMPACT_ATOMS: atom_id res chain seq x y z
N SER A 1 -6.97 14.71 9.58
CA SER A 1 -6.39 14.13 8.85
C SER A 1 -5.35 13.11 9.23
N ASP A 2 -5.52 12.55 10.41
CA ASP A 2 -4.61 11.56 10.97
C ASP A 2 -4.50 10.30 10.10
N GLU A 3 -5.58 9.92 9.45
CA GLU A 3 -5.60 8.77 8.52
C GLU A 3 -4.68 8.96 7.30
N ILE A 4 -4.58 10.19 6.79
CA ILE A 4 -3.71 10.50 5.65
C ILE A 4 -2.24 10.38 6.07
N GLU A 5 -1.89 10.92 7.23
CA GLU A 5 -0.54 10.84 7.77
C GLU A 5 -0.15 9.39 8.07
N THR A 6 -1.08 8.60 8.60
CA THR A 6 -0.89 7.17 8.83
C THR A 6 -0.69 6.41 7.52
N LEU A 7 -1.49 6.72 6.50
CA LEU A 7 -1.35 6.13 5.17
C LEU A 7 0.00 6.47 4.54
N GLU A 8 0.41 7.74 4.60
CA GLU A 8 1.72 8.18 4.09
C GLU A 8 2.87 7.45 4.80
N ALA A 9 2.79 7.32 6.13
CA ALA A 9 3.78 6.60 6.91
C ALA A 9 3.83 5.11 6.55
N ALA A 10 2.68 4.47 6.36
CA ALA A 10 2.58 3.07 5.96
C ALA A 10 3.13 2.84 4.55
N LEU A 11 2.84 3.74 3.61
CA LEU A 11 3.41 3.71 2.26
C LEU A 11 4.93 3.91 2.28
N ASN A 12 5.43 4.79 3.14
CA ASN A 12 6.86 5.02 3.32
C ASN A 12 7.57 3.78 3.86
N LYS A 13 6.93 3.05 4.76
CA LYS A 13 7.45 1.77 5.26
C LYS A 13 7.63 0.75 4.13
N GLY A 14 6.75 0.75 3.15
CA GLY A 14 6.86 -0.08 1.97
C GLY A 14 6.27 -1.48 2.09
N ASP A 15 5.70 -1.83 3.22
CA ASP A 15 4.96 -3.08 3.37
C ASP A 15 3.63 -2.98 2.62
N HIS A 16 3.22 -4.05 1.96
CA HIS A 16 1.96 -4.10 1.21
C HIS A 16 1.80 -2.97 0.18
N THR A 17 2.85 -2.69 -0.59
CA THR A 17 2.85 -1.65 -1.64
C THR A 17 3.25 -2.17 -3.02
N SER A 18 3.37 -3.49 -3.17
CA SER A 18 3.86 -4.11 -4.41
C SER A 18 2.80 -4.16 -5.52
N SER A 19 1.54 -4.01 -5.18
CA SER A 19 0.43 -4.06 -6.14
C SER A 19 -0.70 -3.12 -5.75
N VAL A 20 -1.63 -2.87 -6.68
CA VAL A 20 -2.84 -2.10 -6.38
C VAL A 20 -3.70 -2.81 -5.33
N ALA A 21 -3.76 -4.15 -5.37
CA ALA A 21 -4.44 -4.94 -4.35
C ALA A 21 -3.85 -4.70 -2.96
N ASP A 22 -2.53 -4.66 -2.84
CA ASP A 22 -1.85 -4.37 -1.58
C ASP A 22 -2.22 -2.99 -1.03
N ILE A 23 -2.26 -1.96 -1.89
CA ILE A 23 -2.63 -0.60 -1.50
C ILE A 23 -4.09 -0.52 -1.06
N ILE A 24 -5.00 -1.20 -1.75
CA ILE A 24 -6.40 -1.28 -1.36
C ILE A 24 -6.54 -1.93 0.02
N ASN A 25 -5.84 -3.05 0.25
CA ASN A 25 -5.84 -3.72 1.53
C ASN A 25 -5.22 -2.86 2.63
N LEU A 26 -4.16 -2.11 2.34
CA LEU A 26 -3.55 -1.17 3.26
C LEU A 26 -4.54 -0.10 3.72
N VAL A 27 -5.27 0.51 2.80
CA VAL A 27 -6.29 1.52 3.12
C VAL A 27 -7.39 0.95 4.01
N HIS A 28 -7.82 -0.29 3.75
CA HIS A 28 -8.83 -0.97 4.58
C HIS A 28 -8.32 -1.37 5.97
N ASN A 29 -7.02 -1.40 6.19
CA ASN A 29 -6.39 -1.82 7.44
C ASN A 29 -5.64 -0.68 8.15
N LEU A 30 -5.96 0.58 7.86
CA LEU A 30 -5.32 1.71 8.51
C LEU A 30 -5.56 1.75 10.02
N ASP A 31 -6.67 1.18 10.49
CA ASP A 31 -6.99 1.01 11.90
C ASP A 31 -6.07 0.02 12.63
N CYS A 32 -5.32 -0.79 11.89
CA CYS A 32 -4.29 -1.68 12.44
C CYS A 32 -2.95 -0.98 12.70
N TYR A 33 -2.82 0.29 12.31
CA TYR A 33 -1.61 1.07 12.47
C TYR A 33 -1.79 2.18 13.48
N ASP A 34 -0.79 2.35 14.32
CA ASP A 34 -0.71 3.46 15.26
C ASP A 34 0.44 4.37 14.85
N LEU A 35 0.14 5.65 14.67
CA LEU A 35 1.14 6.68 14.35
C LEU A 35 1.35 7.58 15.56
N HIS A 36 2.61 7.72 15.97
CA HIS A 36 3.05 8.70 16.97
C HIS A 36 3.67 9.89 16.23
N PRO A 37 2.91 10.98 16.00
CA PRO A 37 3.37 12.10 15.19
C PRO A 37 4.60 12.79 15.83
N GLY A 38 5.55 13.16 14.98
CA GLY A 38 6.75 13.89 15.43
C GLY A 38 7.82 13.03 16.09
N VAL A 39 7.60 11.75 16.27
CA VAL A 39 8.58 10.82 16.82
C VAL A 39 9.43 10.25 15.67
N THR A 40 10.67 10.70 15.58
CA THR A 40 11.54 10.38 14.43
C THR A 40 12.85 9.71 14.82
N ASP A 41 13.08 9.46 16.09
CA ASP A 41 14.29 8.79 16.59
C ASP A 41 14.01 7.91 17.82
N ASP A 42 14.95 7.02 18.10
CA ASP A 42 14.85 6.06 19.20
C ASP A 42 14.84 6.73 20.58
N GLU A 43 15.58 7.81 20.76
CA GLU A 43 15.61 8.53 22.04
C GLU A 43 14.24 9.14 22.36
N THR A 44 13.64 9.83 21.42
CA THR A 44 12.30 10.43 21.56
C THR A 44 11.25 9.35 21.82
N LEU A 45 11.34 8.23 21.11
CA LEU A 45 10.46 7.09 21.32
C LEU A 45 10.60 6.53 22.73
N GLY A 46 11.82 6.31 23.19
CA GLY A 46 12.10 5.82 24.55
C GLY A 46 11.56 6.76 25.63
N ARG A 47 11.71 8.08 25.44
CA ARG A 47 11.17 9.08 26.38
C ARG A 47 9.65 9.03 26.46
N ILE A 48 8.97 9.00 25.34
CA ILE A 48 7.50 8.93 25.31
C ILE A 48 7.01 7.66 25.98
N TYR A 49 7.63 6.54 25.73
CA TYR A 49 7.22 5.26 26.32
C TYR A 49 7.44 5.21 27.84
N VAL A 50 8.50 5.83 28.34
CA VAL A 50 8.79 5.85 29.78
C VAL A 50 8.06 6.98 30.48
N GLU A 51 8.14 8.22 29.98
CA GLU A 51 7.65 9.41 30.65
C GLU A 51 6.15 9.67 30.44
N ASP A 52 5.65 9.47 29.21
CA ASP A 52 4.25 9.80 28.87
C ASP A 52 3.32 8.58 28.98
N MET A 53 3.76 7.43 28.49
CA MET A 53 2.95 6.21 28.47
C MET A 53 3.20 5.30 29.68
N GLU A 54 4.22 5.61 30.48
CA GLU A 54 4.57 4.88 31.70
C GLU A 54 4.67 3.37 31.51
N LEU A 55 5.17 2.92 30.33
CA LEU A 55 5.34 1.50 30.00
C LEU A 55 6.44 0.84 30.84
N LEU A 56 7.36 1.63 31.35
CA LEU A 56 8.40 1.18 32.25
C LEU A 56 8.48 2.14 33.44
N ASP A 57 8.40 1.59 34.64
CA ASP A 57 8.53 2.37 35.90
C ASP A 57 10.00 2.61 36.18
N VAL A 58 10.46 3.84 35.94
CA VAL A 58 11.84 4.27 36.21
C VAL A 58 11.80 5.29 37.36
N PRO A 59 12.46 5.02 38.50
CA PRO A 59 12.52 5.99 39.61
C PRO A 59 13.13 7.31 39.15
N ASP A 60 12.61 8.42 39.68
CA ASP A 60 13.04 9.78 39.34
C ASP A 60 14.55 10.00 39.50
N ASN A 61 15.15 9.37 40.50
CA ASN A 61 16.58 9.47 40.76
C ASN A 61 17.45 8.67 39.75
N VAL A 62 16.83 7.79 38.97
CA VAL A 62 17.49 6.99 37.95
C VAL A 62 17.29 7.60 36.56
N LEU A 63 16.21 8.36 36.32
CA LEU A 63 15.90 8.98 35.03
C LEU A 63 17.08 9.73 34.38
N PRO A 64 17.92 10.51 35.11
CA PRO A 64 19.07 11.19 34.53
C PRO A 64 20.15 10.25 33.94
N TYR A 65 20.13 9.01 34.35
CA TYR A 65 21.11 7.98 33.96
C TYR A 65 20.50 6.92 33.02
N PHE A 66 19.23 7.03 32.76
CA PHE A 66 18.53 6.05 31.94
C PHE A 66 18.82 6.26 30.44
N ASP A 67 19.14 5.19 29.72
CA ASP A 67 19.41 5.23 28.29
C ASP A 67 18.10 5.09 27.49
N PHE A 68 17.45 6.21 27.22
CA PHE A 68 16.22 6.27 26.47
C PHE A 68 16.38 5.80 25.03
N GLU A 69 17.53 6.07 24.40
CA GLU A 69 17.81 5.65 23.04
C GLU A 69 17.86 4.12 22.94
N ALA A 70 18.58 3.47 23.87
CA ALA A 70 18.66 2.01 23.89
C ALA A 70 17.28 1.37 24.12
N TYR A 71 16.51 1.92 25.07
CA TYR A 71 15.16 1.45 25.35
C TYR A 71 14.22 1.62 24.14
N GLY A 72 14.21 2.80 23.54
CA GLY A 72 13.39 3.09 22.36
C GLY A 72 13.74 2.19 21.17
N ARG A 73 15.03 1.95 20.95
CA ARG A 73 15.51 1.03 19.92
C ARG A 73 15.00 -0.39 20.14
N ASP A 74 15.10 -0.90 21.37
CA ASP A 74 14.64 -2.25 21.70
C ASP A 74 13.12 -2.36 21.51
N MET A 75 12.37 -1.35 21.93
CA MET A 75 10.91 -1.32 21.71
C MET A 75 10.57 -1.31 20.23
N ARG A 76 11.23 -0.47 19.43
CA ARG A 76 11.03 -0.41 17.98
C ARG A 76 11.29 -1.75 17.31
N ILE A 77 12.36 -2.43 17.68
CA ILE A 77 12.70 -3.75 17.13
C ILE A 77 11.64 -4.77 17.51
N ASN A 78 11.22 -4.80 18.76
CA ASN A 78 10.22 -5.74 19.27
C ASN A 78 8.84 -5.54 18.62
N GLU A 79 8.47 -4.30 18.35
CA GLU A 79 7.18 -3.94 17.75
C GLU A 79 7.20 -4.01 16.22
N GLY A 80 8.40 -4.11 15.62
CA GLY A 80 8.55 -4.00 14.17
C GLY A 80 8.17 -2.62 13.66
N GLY A 81 8.38 -1.57 14.48
CA GLY A 81 8.04 -0.20 14.14
C GLY A 81 8.96 0.43 13.10
N HIS A 82 8.50 1.53 12.52
CA HIS A 82 9.19 2.25 11.46
C HIS A 82 9.11 3.76 11.68
N PHE A 83 10.25 4.45 11.51
CA PHE A 83 10.28 5.91 11.48
C PHE A 83 9.96 6.41 10.06
N ALA A 84 8.82 7.07 9.93
CA ALA A 84 8.45 7.82 8.74
C ALA A 84 8.70 9.31 8.94
N PRO A 85 8.73 10.13 7.88
CA PRO A 85 8.89 11.58 8.02
C PRO A 85 7.83 12.24 8.91
N THR A 86 6.64 11.68 8.97
CA THR A 86 5.51 12.17 9.77
C THR A 86 5.54 11.71 11.22
N GLY A 87 6.25 10.62 11.54
CA GLY A 87 6.32 10.08 12.89
C GLY A 87 6.68 8.60 12.94
N TYR A 88 6.52 8.02 14.12
CA TYR A 88 6.77 6.60 14.36
C TYR A 88 5.51 5.78 14.13
N LEU A 89 5.61 4.78 13.25
CA LEU A 89 4.51 3.91 12.87
C LEU A 89 4.71 2.51 13.45
N THR A 90 3.69 2.01 14.15
CA THR A 90 3.60 0.60 14.57
C THR A 90 2.35 -0.05 14.01
N ARG A 91 2.34 -1.37 14.02
CA ARG A 91 1.15 -2.16 13.68
C ARG A 91 0.67 -2.89 14.93
N SER A 92 -0.53 -2.57 15.39
CA SER A 92 -1.13 -3.10 16.61
C SER A 92 -2.18 -4.18 16.36
N GLY A 93 -2.66 -4.33 15.14
CA GLY A 93 -3.73 -5.26 14.79
C GLY A 93 -3.33 -6.30 13.74
N ASP A 94 -4.24 -7.25 13.52
CA ASP A 94 -4.10 -8.24 12.48
C ASP A 94 -4.52 -7.65 11.14
N PHE A 95 -3.59 -7.62 10.21
CA PHE A 95 -3.85 -7.19 8.83
C PHE A 95 -4.75 -8.21 8.13
N LYS A 96 -5.88 -7.75 7.61
CA LYS A 96 -6.84 -8.60 6.91
C LYS A 96 -6.85 -8.27 5.42
N GLU A 97 -6.58 -9.25 4.60
CA GLU A 97 -6.76 -9.12 3.17
C GLU A 97 -8.26 -9.13 2.85
N VAL A 98 -8.80 -7.98 2.44
CA VAL A 98 -10.20 -7.83 2.04
C VAL A 98 -10.37 -7.82 0.52
N TYR A 99 -9.28 -7.57 -0.20
CA TYR A 99 -9.24 -7.55 -1.66
C TYR A 99 -8.13 -8.48 -2.18
N HIS A 100 -8.52 -9.48 -2.95
CA HIS A 100 -7.60 -10.51 -3.46
C HIS A 100 -7.23 -10.30 -4.93
N GLY A 101 -7.83 -9.34 -5.56
CA GLY A 101 -7.58 -9.00 -6.96
C GLY A 101 -8.87 -8.71 -7.73
N ILE A 102 -8.71 -8.65 -9.03
CA ILE A 102 -9.80 -8.28 -9.96
C ILE A 102 -11.03 -9.18 -9.85
N GLU A 103 -10.84 -10.42 -9.38
CA GLU A 103 -11.92 -11.41 -9.24
C GLU A 103 -12.95 -10.99 -8.18
N ASP A 104 -12.55 -10.19 -7.19
CA ASP A 104 -13.44 -9.66 -6.17
C ASP A 104 -14.34 -8.53 -6.69
N ILE A 105 -14.02 -7.97 -7.85
CA ILE A 105 -14.83 -6.94 -8.48
C ILE A 105 -15.90 -7.62 -9.33
N PRO A 106 -17.20 -7.29 -9.14
CA PRO A 106 -18.24 -7.81 -10.01
C PRO A 106 -17.92 -7.56 -11.49
N ALA A 107 -18.23 -8.53 -12.35
CA ALA A 107 -17.87 -8.47 -13.77
C ALA A 107 -18.38 -7.20 -14.47
N GLU A 108 -19.52 -6.68 -14.04
CA GLU A 108 -20.12 -5.44 -14.54
C GLU A 108 -19.29 -4.18 -14.24
N HIS A 109 -18.40 -4.24 -13.22
CA HIS A 109 -17.54 -3.12 -12.82
C HIS A 109 -16.09 -3.30 -13.24
N ARG A 110 -15.76 -4.37 -13.98
CA ARG A 110 -14.39 -4.68 -14.45
C ARG A 110 -14.01 -3.95 -15.73
N ILE A 111 -14.63 -2.84 -16.05
CA ILE A 111 -14.47 -2.14 -17.35
C ILE A 111 -13.00 -1.76 -17.63
N PHE A 112 -12.21 -1.51 -16.59
CA PHE A 112 -10.81 -1.09 -16.71
C PHE A 112 -9.81 -2.10 -16.13
N ALA A 113 -10.31 -3.23 -15.66
CA ALA A 113 -9.48 -4.24 -15.05
C ALA A 113 -9.19 -5.34 -16.07
N TYR A 114 -8.12 -5.17 -16.83
CA TYR A 114 -7.65 -6.22 -17.72
C TYR A 114 -7.02 -7.33 -16.88
N PRO A 115 -7.42 -8.59 -17.08
CA PRO A 115 -6.69 -9.71 -16.50
C PRO A 115 -5.23 -9.60 -16.91
N LYS A 116 -4.31 -9.99 -16.02
CA LYS A 116 -2.90 -10.07 -16.36
C LYS A 116 -2.72 -11.21 -17.38
N LEU A 117 -2.96 -10.88 -18.60
CA LEU A 117 -2.72 -11.80 -19.71
C LEU A 117 -1.20 -11.94 -19.93
N ASN A 118 -0.75 -13.14 -20.19
CA ASN A 118 0.61 -13.31 -20.66
C ASN A 118 0.77 -12.65 -22.05
N ILE A 119 1.99 -12.45 -22.49
CA ILE A 119 2.27 -11.75 -23.76
C ILE A 119 1.52 -12.36 -24.94
N ARG A 120 1.42 -13.70 -24.99
CA ARG A 120 0.71 -14.40 -26.09
C ARG A 120 -0.80 -14.11 -26.05
N GLU A 121 -1.39 -14.12 -24.87
CA GLU A 121 -2.81 -13.81 -24.67
C GLU A 121 -3.11 -12.35 -25.00
N GLN A 122 -2.21 -11.44 -24.63
CA GLN A 122 -2.33 -10.02 -24.99
C GLN A 122 -2.26 -9.83 -26.50
N MET A 123 -1.33 -10.48 -27.18
CA MET A 123 -1.20 -10.40 -28.63
C MET A 123 -2.41 -11.01 -29.34
N ALA A 124 -2.93 -12.14 -28.86
CA ALA A 124 -4.15 -12.75 -29.39
C ALA A 124 -5.35 -11.85 -29.24
N ALA A 125 -5.51 -11.19 -28.08
CA ALA A 125 -6.59 -10.23 -27.83
C ALA A 125 -6.49 -9.01 -28.76
N TYR A 126 -5.30 -8.45 -28.94
CA TYR A 126 -5.07 -7.34 -29.88
C TYR A 126 -5.36 -7.73 -31.32
N LYS A 127 -4.94 -8.92 -31.73
CA LYS A 127 -5.20 -9.43 -33.07
C LYS A 127 -6.70 -9.58 -33.33
N GLU A 128 -7.45 -10.11 -32.37
CA GLU A 128 -8.90 -10.24 -32.47
C GLU A 128 -9.59 -8.87 -32.61
N VAL A 129 -9.15 -7.86 -31.86
CA VAL A 129 -9.68 -6.49 -31.97
C VAL A 129 -9.39 -5.90 -33.36
N ILE A 130 -8.19 -6.09 -33.88
CA ILE A 130 -7.79 -5.59 -35.20
C ILE A 130 -8.62 -6.27 -36.29
N ASP A 131 -8.79 -7.58 -36.24
CA ASP A 131 -9.58 -8.35 -37.23
C ASP A 131 -11.06 -7.90 -37.19
N ARG A 132 -11.62 -7.66 -36.00
CA ARG A 132 -12.98 -7.17 -35.83
C ARG A 132 -13.15 -5.76 -36.40
N SER A 133 -12.20 -4.87 -36.16
CA SER A 133 -12.20 -3.50 -36.69
C SER A 133 -12.08 -3.48 -38.21
N SER A 134 -11.32 -4.40 -38.79
CA SER A 134 -11.18 -4.54 -40.24
C SER A 134 -12.47 -4.99 -40.90
N LEU A 135 -13.18 -5.94 -40.28
CA LEU A 135 -14.47 -6.41 -40.77
C LEU A 135 -15.57 -5.33 -40.69
N GLU A 136 -15.57 -4.51 -39.66
CA GLU A 136 -16.48 -3.38 -39.57
C GLU A 136 -16.17 -2.30 -40.58
N GLY A 137 -14.89 -2.05 -40.81
CA GLY A 137 -14.43 -1.11 -41.86
C GLY A 137 -14.83 -1.54 -43.26
N GLU A 138 -14.78 -2.83 -43.56
CA GLU A 138 -15.22 -3.37 -44.83
C GLU A 138 -16.74 -3.29 -45.04
N ARG A 139 -17.52 -3.37 -44.00
CA ARG A 139 -18.98 -3.20 -44.07
C ARG A 139 -19.40 -1.74 -44.28
N LEU A 140 -18.67 -0.79 -43.75
CA LEU A 140 -18.96 0.63 -43.88
C LEU A 140 -18.44 1.27 -45.16
N HIS A 141 -17.39 0.70 -45.74
CA HIS A 141 -16.81 1.12 -46.99
C HIS A 141 -16.71 -0.09 -47.94
N PRO A 142 -17.74 -0.34 -48.76
CA PRO A 142 -17.63 -1.35 -49.77
C PRO A 142 -16.42 -1.03 -50.63
N ARG A 143 -15.54 -2.01 -50.73
CA ARG A 143 -14.30 -1.96 -51.47
C ARG A 143 -14.62 -1.42 -52.86
N LYS A 144 -14.13 -0.24 -53.19
CA LYS A 144 -14.10 0.17 -54.59
C LYS A 144 -13.18 -0.81 -55.30
N GLU A 145 -13.74 -1.62 -56.15
CA GLU A 145 -12.91 -2.39 -57.04
C GLU A 145 -11.97 -1.42 -57.73
N HIS A 146 -10.72 -1.54 -57.42
CA HIS A 146 -9.69 -0.92 -58.22
C HIS A 146 -9.65 -1.67 -59.53
N ASP A 147 -10.36 -1.13 -60.42
CA ASP A 147 -10.18 -1.48 -61.81
C ASP A 147 -8.93 -0.76 -62.31
N ASP A 148 -7.81 -1.35 -62.02
CA ASP A 148 -6.56 -0.86 -62.54
C ASP A 148 -6.10 -1.67 -63.71
N ARG A 149 -6.19 -1.07 -64.68
CA ARG A 149 -5.49 -1.49 -65.63
C ARG A 149 -4.60 -0.90 -66.07
#